data_23b40b1ec0616947f5210f8fa4c413ff
#
_entry.id   23b40b1ec0616947f5210f8fa4c413ff
#
_cell.length_a   1.000
_cell.length_b   1.000
_cell.length_c   1.000
_cell.angle_alpha   90.00
_cell.angle_beta   90.00
_cell.angle_gamma   90.00
#
_symmetry.space_group_name_H-M   'P 1'
#
loop_
_entity.id
_entity.type
_entity.pdbx_description
1 polymer ?
#
loop_
_entity_poly.entity_id
_entity_poly.type
_entity_poly.pdbx_seq_one_letter_code
_entity_poly.pdbx_strand_id
1 'polypeptide(L)'
;TKRLDQIMNMVGELVLVRNRLVSLSGTAQNEEMSKAISNLDVVTADIQGAVMKTRMQPIKKVFGRFPRVVRDLARSLQKDIELVLEGEDTDLDKNLVEALADPLVHLVRNSVDHGIELPDVRQKAGKKRTGIVKLAAAQAGDHILLTIHDDGAGMDPEKLKGIAIKR
;
A
#
# COMPACT_ATOMS: atom_id res chain seq x y z
N THR A 1 19.49 -7.78 6.32
CA THR A 1 18.86 -6.47 6.15
C THR A 1 19.90 -5.38 5.88
N LYS A 2 20.81 -5.01 6.78
CA LYS A 2 21.82 -3.95 6.54
C LYS A 2 22.63 -4.11 5.24
N ARG A 3 23.05 -5.35 4.90
CA ARG A 3 23.76 -5.62 3.64
C ARG A 3 22.88 -5.37 2.41
N LEU A 4 21.61 -5.73 2.46
CA LEU A 4 20.67 -5.50 1.38
C LEU A 4 20.40 -4.00 1.18
N ASP A 5 20.27 -3.25 2.28
CA ASP A 5 20.11 -1.80 2.24
C ASP A 5 21.36 -1.10 1.65
N GLN A 6 22.57 -1.61 1.96
CA GLN A 6 23.80 -1.15 1.33
C GLN A 6 23.81 -1.42 -0.19
N ILE A 7 23.41 -2.62 -0.61
CA ILE A 7 23.31 -2.96 -2.04
C ILE A 7 22.31 -2.03 -2.74
N MET A 8 21.14 -1.75 -2.13
CA MET A 8 20.16 -0.82 -2.67
C MET A 8 20.73 0.60 -2.86
N ASN A 9 21.49 1.09 -1.87
CA ASN A 9 22.13 2.40 -1.99
C ASN A 9 23.15 2.43 -3.14
N MET A 10 23.98 1.37 -3.27
CA MET A 10 24.94 1.25 -4.38
C MET A 10 24.24 1.18 -5.75
N VAL A 11 23.12 0.46 -5.84
CA VAL A 11 22.30 0.43 -7.07
C VAL A 11 21.72 1.81 -7.36
N GLY A 12 21.26 2.55 -6.34
CA GLY A 12 20.81 3.94 -6.49
C GLY A 12 21.91 4.86 -7.05
N GLU A 13 23.13 4.75 -6.52
CA GLU A 13 24.30 5.50 -7.04
C GLU A 13 24.62 5.10 -8.48
N LEU A 14 24.56 3.80 -8.81
CA LEU A 14 24.78 3.32 -10.17
C LEU A 14 23.75 3.92 -11.15
N VAL A 15 22.48 4.00 -10.77
CA VAL A 15 21.42 4.63 -11.56
C VAL A 15 21.72 6.12 -11.80
N LEU A 16 22.20 6.85 -10.79
CA LEU A 16 22.58 8.26 -10.94
C LEU A 16 23.76 8.45 -11.89
N VAL A 17 24.80 7.62 -11.78
CA VAL A 17 25.96 7.64 -12.69
C VAL A 17 25.53 7.31 -14.11
N ARG A 18 24.69 6.28 -14.29
CA ARG A 18 24.12 5.93 -15.59
C ARG A 18 23.35 7.11 -16.21
N ASN A 19 22.44 7.76 -15.46
CA ASN A 19 21.67 8.89 -15.94
C ASN A 19 22.58 10.05 -16.40
N ARG A 20 23.67 10.28 -15.67
CA ARG A 20 24.67 11.28 -16.04
C ARG A 20 25.40 10.90 -17.34
N LEU A 21 25.77 9.63 -17.51
CA LEU A 21 26.40 9.15 -18.75
C LEU A 21 25.46 9.28 -19.95
N VAL A 22 24.17 8.90 -19.79
CA VAL A 22 23.14 9.07 -20.84
C VAL A 22 23.02 10.55 -21.22
N SER A 23 22.97 11.46 -20.24
CA SER A 23 22.90 12.90 -20.50
C SER A 23 24.11 13.44 -21.25
N LEU A 24 25.31 12.94 -20.94
CA LEU A 24 26.56 13.36 -21.59
C LEU A 24 26.69 12.76 -23.02
N SER A 25 26.15 11.56 -23.25
CA SER A 25 26.24 10.88 -24.56
C SER A 25 25.39 11.56 -25.65
N GLY A 26 24.34 12.31 -25.26
CA GLY A 26 23.50 13.06 -26.22
C GLY A 26 24.28 14.07 -27.08
N THR A 27 25.52 14.37 -26.73
CA THR A 27 26.44 15.25 -27.46
C THR A 27 27.57 14.52 -28.21
N ALA A 28 27.70 13.21 -28.01
CA ALA A 28 28.78 12.42 -28.59
C ALA A 28 28.32 11.67 -29.85
N GLN A 29 28.91 11.99 -31.00
CA GLN A 29 28.68 11.30 -32.29
C GLN A 29 29.33 9.92 -32.41
N ASN A 30 29.59 9.23 -31.29
CA ASN A 30 30.25 7.93 -31.29
C ASN A 30 29.25 6.81 -31.11
N GLU A 31 29.00 6.03 -32.16
CA GLU A 31 28.05 4.91 -32.20
C GLU A 31 28.39 3.80 -31.20
N GLU A 32 29.67 3.50 -31.01
CA GLU A 32 30.15 2.48 -30.04
C GLU A 32 29.85 2.93 -28.60
N MET A 33 30.09 4.20 -28.28
CA MET A 33 29.75 4.77 -26.98
C MET A 33 28.24 4.72 -26.72
N SER A 34 27.43 5.05 -27.72
CA SER A 34 25.96 4.97 -27.60
C SER A 34 25.48 3.55 -27.35
N LYS A 35 26.04 2.55 -28.02
CA LYS A 35 25.75 1.13 -27.79
C LYS A 35 26.15 0.69 -26.37
N ALA A 36 27.34 1.10 -25.91
CA ALA A 36 27.82 0.78 -24.58
C ALA A 36 26.91 1.36 -23.48
N ILE A 37 26.46 2.61 -23.63
CA ILE A 37 25.54 3.26 -22.71
C ILE A 37 24.16 2.59 -22.72
N SER A 38 23.64 2.19 -23.89
CA SER A 38 22.39 1.45 -24.00
C SER A 38 22.48 0.09 -23.29
N ASN A 39 23.59 -0.62 -23.44
CA ASN A 39 23.82 -1.87 -22.73
C ASN A 39 23.91 -1.66 -21.21
N LEU A 40 24.58 -0.59 -20.76
CA LEU A 40 24.66 -0.24 -19.34
C LEU A 40 23.27 0.07 -18.78
N ASP A 41 22.40 0.71 -19.55
CA ASP A 41 21.01 0.99 -19.18
C ASP A 41 20.24 -0.30 -18.88
N VAL A 42 20.29 -1.26 -19.79
CA VAL A 42 19.63 -2.56 -19.63
C VAL A 42 20.16 -3.31 -18.41
N VAL A 43 21.48 -3.45 -18.29
CA VAL A 43 22.09 -4.18 -17.16
C VAL A 43 21.78 -3.52 -15.81
N THR A 44 21.80 -2.19 -15.76
CA THR A 44 21.46 -1.45 -14.53
C THR A 44 20.00 -1.66 -14.14
N ALA A 45 19.08 -1.64 -15.11
CA ALA A 45 17.63 -1.90 -14.87
C ALA A 45 17.42 -3.34 -14.38
N ASP A 46 18.12 -4.32 -14.97
CA ASP A 46 18.04 -5.73 -14.55
C ASP A 46 18.55 -5.94 -13.12
N ILE A 47 19.69 -5.35 -12.78
CA ILE A 47 20.25 -5.40 -11.42
C ILE A 47 19.27 -4.75 -10.42
N GLN A 48 18.74 -3.58 -10.74
CA GLN A 48 17.76 -2.89 -9.90
C GLN A 48 16.54 -3.77 -9.67
N GLY A 49 15.97 -4.36 -10.73
CA GLY A 49 14.82 -5.27 -10.65
C GLY A 49 15.12 -6.50 -9.80
N ALA A 50 16.28 -7.13 -10.00
CA ALA A 50 16.70 -8.31 -9.24
C ALA A 50 16.85 -7.99 -7.74
N VAL A 51 17.51 -6.88 -7.41
CA VAL A 51 17.71 -6.46 -6.01
C VAL A 51 16.38 -6.07 -5.37
N MET A 52 15.48 -5.37 -6.08
CA MET A 52 14.13 -5.06 -5.60
C MET A 52 13.34 -6.32 -5.26
N LYS A 53 13.37 -7.35 -6.13
CA LYS A 53 12.69 -8.64 -5.87
C LYS A 53 13.16 -9.32 -4.59
N THR A 54 14.43 -9.24 -4.24
CA THR A 54 14.94 -9.84 -2.99
C THR A 54 14.42 -9.16 -1.73
N ARG A 55 13.86 -7.95 -1.88
CA ARG A 55 13.35 -7.12 -0.79
C ARG A 55 11.83 -7.15 -0.67
N MET A 56 11.15 -7.70 -1.66
CA MET A 56 9.70 -7.84 -1.64
C MET A 56 9.23 -8.79 -0.55
N GLN A 57 8.09 -8.47 0.04
CA GLN A 57 7.44 -9.26 1.08
C GLN A 57 5.93 -9.22 0.87
N PRO A 58 5.21 -10.32 1.09
CA PRO A 58 3.77 -10.33 0.99
C PRO A 58 3.14 -9.41 2.05
N ILE A 59 2.11 -8.66 1.65
CA ILE A 59 1.36 -7.76 2.53
C ILE A 59 0.67 -8.51 3.66
N LYS A 60 0.54 -9.81 3.56
CA LYS A 60 0.05 -10.72 4.60
C LYS A 60 0.68 -10.47 5.97
N LYS A 61 1.93 -10.01 6.02
CA LYS A 61 2.61 -9.65 7.28
C LYS A 61 1.91 -8.50 8.01
N VAL A 62 1.33 -7.55 7.27
CA VAL A 62 0.53 -6.45 7.83
C VAL A 62 -0.91 -6.91 8.03
N PHE A 63 -1.51 -7.53 7.03
CA PHE A 63 -2.90 -7.98 7.07
C PHE A 63 -3.19 -8.96 8.21
N GLY A 64 -2.25 -9.83 8.55
CA GLY A 64 -2.40 -10.79 9.63
C GLY A 64 -2.63 -10.20 11.04
N ARG A 65 -2.43 -8.90 11.21
CA ARG A 65 -2.72 -8.19 12.47
C ARG A 65 -4.20 -7.79 12.59
N PHE A 66 -4.88 -7.54 11.47
CA PHE A 66 -6.22 -6.96 11.46
C PHE A 66 -7.32 -7.85 12.03
N PRO A 67 -7.32 -9.18 11.85
CA PRO A 67 -8.34 -10.03 12.47
C PRO A 67 -8.45 -9.84 13.99
N ARG A 68 -7.32 -9.67 14.66
CA ARG A 68 -7.31 -9.39 16.09
C ARG A 68 -7.78 -7.97 16.40
N VAL A 69 -7.24 -6.98 15.68
CA VAL A 69 -7.60 -5.56 15.88
C VAL A 69 -9.10 -5.34 15.68
N VAL A 70 -9.67 -5.86 14.58
CA VAL A 70 -11.11 -5.73 14.28
C VAL A 70 -11.96 -6.44 15.33
N ARG A 71 -11.57 -7.64 15.75
CA ARG A 71 -12.30 -8.39 16.79
C ARG A 71 -12.33 -7.63 18.12
N ASP A 72 -11.19 -7.09 18.55
CA ASP A 72 -11.09 -6.38 19.82
C ASP A 72 -11.91 -5.07 19.78
N LEU A 73 -11.84 -4.33 18.66
CA LEU A 73 -12.64 -3.14 18.44
C LEU A 73 -14.14 -3.45 18.35
N ALA A 74 -14.55 -4.45 17.58
CA ALA A 74 -15.94 -4.87 17.44
C ALA A 74 -16.55 -5.22 18.79
N ARG A 75 -15.79 -5.96 19.62
CA ARG A 75 -16.25 -6.30 21.00
C ARG A 75 -16.39 -5.07 21.88
N SER A 76 -15.42 -4.14 21.86
CA SER A 76 -15.46 -2.93 22.69
C SER A 76 -16.58 -1.98 22.30
N LEU A 77 -16.94 -1.94 21.00
CA LEU A 77 -17.98 -1.07 20.44
C LEU A 77 -19.35 -1.78 20.31
N GLN A 78 -19.47 -3.03 20.77
CA GLN A 78 -20.69 -3.85 20.68
C GLN A 78 -21.21 -3.96 19.22
N LYS A 79 -20.30 -4.02 18.27
CA LYS A 79 -20.59 -4.18 16.84
C LYS A 79 -20.33 -5.61 16.39
N ASP A 80 -21.08 -6.03 15.37
CA ASP A 80 -20.91 -7.33 14.73
C ASP A 80 -20.27 -7.09 13.36
N ILE A 81 -19.01 -7.54 13.19
CA ILE A 81 -18.18 -7.18 12.04
C ILE A 81 -17.47 -8.41 11.49
N GLU A 82 -17.59 -8.61 10.19
CA GLU A 82 -16.82 -9.53 9.38
C GLU A 82 -15.67 -8.80 8.67
N LEU A 83 -14.45 -9.29 8.84
CA LEU A 83 -13.29 -8.79 8.13
C LEU A 83 -12.99 -9.70 6.94
N VAL A 84 -12.95 -9.13 5.75
CA VAL A 84 -12.58 -9.81 4.50
C VAL A 84 -11.20 -9.32 4.07
N LEU A 85 -10.26 -10.26 3.85
CA LEU A 85 -8.91 -9.97 3.36
C LEU A 85 -8.73 -10.57 1.97
N GLU A 86 -8.27 -9.76 1.01
CA GLU A 86 -8.01 -10.19 -0.36
C GLU A 86 -6.63 -9.75 -0.83
N GLY A 87 -6.00 -10.58 -1.65
CA GLY A 87 -4.69 -10.26 -2.22
C GLY A 87 -3.56 -10.24 -1.20
N GLU A 88 -3.65 -11.03 -0.13
CA GLU A 88 -2.65 -11.11 0.94
C GLU A 88 -1.25 -11.50 0.45
N ASP A 89 -1.16 -12.21 -0.68
CA ASP A 89 0.09 -12.64 -1.30
C ASP A 89 0.70 -11.57 -2.23
N THR A 90 0.10 -10.37 -2.31
CA THR A 90 0.67 -9.26 -3.08
C THR A 90 1.98 -8.81 -2.45
N ASP A 91 3.05 -8.84 -3.24
CA ASP A 91 4.39 -8.47 -2.79
C ASP A 91 4.59 -6.95 -2.81
N LEU A 92 5.13 -6.41 -1.71
CA LEU A 92 5.52 -5.01 -1.56
C LEU A 92 6.94 -4.90 -1.03
N ASP A 93 7.59 -3.77 -1.31
CA ASP A 93 8.87 -3.46 -0.67
C ASP A 93 8.75 -3.47 0.86
N LYS A 94 9.74 -4.04 1.53
CA LYS A 94 9.76 -4.17 2.99
C LYS A 94 9.52 -2.85 3.73
N ASN A 95 10.15 -1.76 3.29
CA ASN A 95 9.99 -0.45 3.95
C ASN A 95 8.57 0.07 3.78
N LEU A 96 7.96 -0.18 2.61
CA LEU A 96 6.57 0.18 2.36
C LEU A 96 5.62 -0.62 3.24
N VAL A 97 5.86 -1.93 3.39
CA VAL A 97 5.10 -2.80 4.30
C VAL A 97 5.14 -2.28 5.74
N GLU A 98 6.33 -1.88 6.21
CA GLU A 98 6.50 -1.32 7.55
C GLU A 98 5.82 0.05 7.70
N ALA A 99 5.95 0.94 6.70
CA ALA A 99 5.37 2.27 6.72
C ALA A 99 3.83 2.27 6.62
N LEU A 100 3.24 1.26 5.98
CA LEU A 100 1.78 1.15 5.82
C LEU A 100 1.06 0.60 7.06
N ALA A 101 1.77 -0.05 7.98
CA ALA A 101 1.14 -0.73 9.11
C ALA A 101 0.26 0.20 9.95
N ASP A 102 0.78 1.34 10.38
CA ASP A 102 0.06 2.29 11.25
C ASP A 102 -1.06 3.04 10.52
N PRO A 103 -0.84 3.59 9.29
CA PRO A 103 -1.92 4.18 8.49
C PRO A 103 -3.10 3.22 8.27
N LEU A 104 -2.83 1.97 7.90
CA LEU A 104 -3.88 0.98 7.68
C LEU A 104 -4.66 0.66 8.97
N VAL A 105 -3.98 0.54 10.11
CA VAL A 105 -4.65 0.36 11.41
C VAL A 105 -5.58 1.52 11.71
N HIS A 106 -5.15 2.76 11.43
CA HIS A 106 -6.00 3.94 11.64
C HIS A 106 -7.24 3.93 10.74
N LEU A 107 -7.07 3.60 9.46
CA LEU A 107 -8.18 3.53 8.50
C LEU A 107 -9.18 2.43 8.86
N VAL A 108 -8.69 1.23 9.20
CA VAL A 108 -9.55 0.12 9.66
C VAL A 108 -10.30 0.50 10.93
N ARG A 109 -9.63 1.16 11.87
CA ARG A 109 -10.29 1.67 13.08
C ARG A 109 -11.42 2.65 12.72
N ASN A 110 -11.18 3.57 11.79
CA ASN A 110 -12.21 4.52 11.34
C ASN A 110 -13.41 3.82 10.72
N SER A 111 -13.20 2.81 9.87
CA SER A 111 -14.30 2.01 9.30
C SER A 111 -15.08 1.29 10.39
N VAL A 112 -14.41 0.68 11.36
CA VAL A 112 -15.06 -0.04 12.46
C VAL A 112 -15.79 0.93 13.41
N ASP A 113 -15.16 2.04 13.79
CA ASP A 113 -15.70 2.96 14.82
C ASP A 113 -16.78 3.86 14.23
N HIS A 114 -16.50 4.49 13.13
CA HIS A 114 -17.36 5.51 12.53
C HIS A 114 -18.15 5.02 11.31
N GLY A 115 -17.63 4.05 10.56
CA GLY A 115 -18.28 3.52 9.35
C GLY A 115 -19.45 2.60 9.70
N ILE A 116 -19.18 1.49 10.37
CA ILE A 116 -20.18 0.46 10.66
C ILE A 116 -21.12 0.89 11.78
N GLU A 117 -22.43 0.77 11.56
CA GLU A 117 -23.48 1.05 12.56
C GLU A 117 -23.62 -0.12 13.56
N LEU A 118 -24.25 0.15 14.70
CA LEU A 118 -24.67 -0.88 15.65
C LEU A 118 -25.59 -1.91 14.99
N PRO A 119 -25.56 -3.19 15.40
CA PRO A 119 -26.34 -4.27 14.78
C PRO A 119 -27.84 -3.97 14.64
N ASP A 120 -28.44 -3.42 15.69
CA ASP A 120 -29.87 -3.10 15.69
C ASP A 120 -30.23 -1.92 14.77
N VAL A 121 -29.30 -0.96 14.62
CA VAL A 121 -29.47 0.18 13.69
C VAL A 121 -29.39 -0.34 12.25
N ARG A 122 -28.46 -1.24 11.94
CA ARG A 122 -28.32 -1.87 10.62
C ARG A 122 -29.60 -2.63 10.23
N GLN A 123 -30.13 -3.45 11.16
CA GLN A 123 -31.36 -4.21 10.90
C GLN A 123 -32.56 -3.29 10.65
N LYS A 124 -32.71 -2.20 11.41
CA LYS A 124 -33.76 -1.21 11.17
C LYS A 124 -33.65 -0.50 9.84
N ALA A 125 -32.42 -0.35 9.30
CA ALA A 125 -32.14 0.19 7.98
C ALA A 125 -32.23 -0.87 6.85
N GLY A 126 -32.66 -2.10 7.14
CA GLY A 126 -32.77 -3.18 6.14
C GLY A 126 -31.44 -3.81 5.74
N LYS A 127 -30.36 -3.53 6.46
CA LYS A 127 -29.03 -4.13 6.25
C LYS A 127 -28.88 -5.43 7.05
N LYS A 128 -27.89 -6.25 6.68
CA LYS A 128 -27.49 -7.40 7.50
C LYS A 128 -26.99 -6.92 8.87
N ARG A 129 -27.24 -7.72 9.90
CA ARG A 129 -26.77 -7.46 11.26
C ARG A 129 -25.27 -7.25 11.33
N THR A 130 -24.52 -8.15 10.69
CA THR A 130 -23.07 -8.11 10.60
C THR A 130 -22.64 -7.12 9.52
N GLY A 131 -21.81 -6.14 9.87
CA GLY A 131 -21.16 -5.23 8.92
C GLY A 131 -19.90 -5.86 8.32
N ILE A 132 -19.55 -5.45 7.13
CA ILE A 132 -18.38 -5.95 6.41
C ILE A 132 -17.33 -4.85 6.32
N VAL A 133 -16.10 -5.18 6.71
CA VAL A 133 -14.91 -4.37 6.42
C VAL A 133 -13.98 -5.22 5.54
N LYS A 134 -13.67 -4.73 4.34
CA LYS A 134 -12.85 -5.42 3.37
C LYS A 134 -11.53 -4.67 3.15
N LEU A 135 -10.42 -5.38 3.31
CA LEU A 135 -9.09 -4.92 2.90
C LEU A 135 -8.65 -5.71 1.69
N ALA A 136 -8.23 -5.03 0.64
CA ALA A 136 -7.75 -5.68 -0.55
C ALA A 136 -6.43 -5.07 -1.03
N ALA A 137 -5.54 -5.90 -1.55
CA ALA A 137 -4.32 -5.49 -2.21
C ALA A 137 -4.26 -6.12 -3.61
N ALA A 138 -3.88 -5.35 -4.61
CA ALA A 138 -3.75 -5.84 -5.97
C ALA A 138 -2.61 -5.11 -6.71
N GLN A 139 -1.95 -5.83 -7.61
CA GLN A 139 -1.04 -5.21 -8.58
C GLN A 139 -1.87 -4.51 -9.66
N ALA A 140 -1.67 -3.22 -9.86
CA ALA A 140 -2.34 -2.40 -10.87
C ALA A 140 -1.28 -1.72 -11.76
N GLY A 141 -0.78 -2.45 -12.75
CA GLY A 141 0.30 -1.97 -13.61
C GLY A 141 1.61 -1.84 -12.85
N ASP A 142 2.14 -0.63 -12.78
CA ASP A 142 3.41 -0.28 -12.10
C ASP A 142 3.25 0.11 -10.62
N HIS A 143 2.04 0.06 -10.08
CA HIS A 143 1.74 0.41 -8.69
C HIS A 143 0.92 -0.68 -7.99
N ILE A 144 0.88 -0.60 -6.67
CA ILE A 144 0.04 -1.45 -5.83
C ILE A 144 -1.18 -0.66 -5.39
N LEU A 145 -2.36 -1.19 -5.67
CA LEU A 145 -3.62 -0.65 -5.19
C LEU A 145 -3.98 -1.31 -3.87
N LEU A 146 -4.07 -0.50 -2.81
CA LEU A 146 -4.61 -0.90 -1.52
C LEU A 146 -6.00 -0.29 -1.35
N THR A 147 -6.98 -1.14 -1.06
CA THR A 147 -8.38 -0.71 -0.89
C THR A 147 -8.87 -1.09 0.49
N ILE A 148 -9.53 -0.14 1.15
CA ILE A 148 -10.32 -0.38 2.36
C ILE A 148 -11.74 0.02 2.03
N HIS A 149 -12.68 -0.88 2.25
CA HIS A 149 -14.10 -0.68 1.99
C HIS A 149 -14.91 -1.16 3.19
N ASP A 150 -15.92 -0.40 3.58
CA ASP A 150 -16.93 -0.82 4.54
C ASP A 150 -18.34 -0.63 3.96
N ASP A 151 -19.30 -1.40 4.46
CA ASP A 151 -20.71 -1.32 4.10
C ASP A 151 -21.52 -0.52 5.12
N GLY A 152 -20.85 0.39 5.83
CA GLY A 152 -21.43 1.20 6.87
C GLY A 152 -22.35 2.33 6.38
N ALA A 153 -22.59 3.32 7.25
CA ALA A 153 -23.50 4.44 6.97
C ALA A 153 -22.98 5.42 5.91
N GLY A 154 -21.69 5.31 5.53
CA GLY A 154 -21.02 6.28 4.67
C GLY A 154 -20.76 7.62 5.36
N MET A 155 -20.39 8.61 4.57
CA MET A 155 -20.12 9.98 5.03
C MET A 155 -21.20 10.93 4.54
N ASP A 156 -21.75 11.72 5.47
CA ASP A 156 -22.72 12.77 5.15
C ASP A 156 -21.98 14.03 4.67
N PRO A 157 -22.12 14.44 3.38
CA PRO A 157 -21.41 15.60 2.84
C PRO A 157 -21.74 16.91 3.56
N GLU A 158 -22.98 17.10 4.02
CA GLU A 158 -23.40 18.33 4.68
C GLU A 158 -22.80 18.44 6.09
N LYS A 159 -22.70 17.31 6.82
CA LYS A 159 -21.97 17.29 8.11
C LYS A 159 -20.49 17.59 7.93
N LEU A 160 -19.87 17.05 6.89
CA LEU A 160 -18.44 17.31 6.59
C LEU A 160 -18.20 18.78 6.26
N LYS A 161 -19.05 19.39 5.41
CA LYS A 161 -18.99 20.84 5.12
C LYS A 161 -19.14 21.66 6.39
N GLY A 162 -20.11 21.33 7.26
CA GLY A 162 -20.34 22.02 8.53
C GLY A 162 -19.14 21.97 9.49
N ILE A 163 -18.38 20.88 9.48
CA ILE A 163 -17.14 20.75 10.28
C ILE A 163 -16.00 21.55 9.67
N ALA A 164 -15.85 21.53 8.34
CA ALA A 164 -14.79 22.26 7.63
C ALA A 164 -14.93 23.78 7.75
N ILE A 165 -16.16 24.29 7.80
CA ILE A 165 -16.45 25.75 7.94
C ILE A 165 -16.21 26.24 9.38
N LYS A 166 -16.27 25.36 10.39
CA LYS A 166 -16.08 25.70 11.80
C LYS A 166 -14.60 25.68 12.27
N ARG A 167 -13.66 25.32 11.40
CA ARG A 167 -12.21 25.37 11.60
C ARG A 167 -11.59 26.54 10.87
#